data_8acf7534fc89cb7372b186c13912d8a1
#
_entry.id   8acf7534fc89cb7372b186c13912d8a1
#
_cell.length_a   1.000
_cell.length_b   1.000
_cell.length_c   1.000
_cell.angle_alpha   90.00
_cell.angle_beta   90.00
_cell.angle_gamma   90.00
#
_symmetry.space_group_name_H-M   'P 1'
#
loop_
_entity.id
_entity.type
_entity.pdbx_description
1 polymer ?
#
loop_
_entity_poly.entity_id
_entity_poly.type
_entity_poly.pdbx_seq_one_letter_code
_entity_poly.pdbx_strand_id
1 'polypeptide(L)'
;MQETRLVSCFGHNLSLSKQDFSEYYIFAVMKKIYHLGNCTTCQAIIKNTGIDKKGFVMQDIKFEKITPTQLDELKVMAGSYESLFSRRAMKYKELGLKDKKLEEKDYRKYILEEYTFLKRPVVIIKNKIFIGSEKKTVEALTEAVI
;
A
#
# COMPACT_ATOMS: atom_id res chain seq x y z
N MET A 1 -40.60 12.37 17.77
CA MET A 1 -39.81 12.05 18.97
C MET A 1 -38.63 11.14 18.69
N GLN A 2 -38.78 10.10 17.89
CA GLN A 2 -37.65 9.22 17.51
C GLN A 2 -36.62 9.93 16.64
N GLU A 3 -37.02 10.83 15.76
CA GLU A 3 -36.12 11.63 14.92
C GLU A 3 -35.19 12.53 15.73
N THR A 4 -35.68 13.10 16.85
CA THR A 4 -34.89 13.95 17.73
C THR A 4 -33.76 13.15 18.42
N ARG A 5 -33.99 11.88 18.71
CA ARG A 5 -32.98 10.98 19.29
C ARG A 5 -31.89 10.63 18.26
N LEU A 6 -32.27 10.39 17.02
CA LEU A 6 -31.34 10.15 15.91
C LEU A 6 -30.47 11.37 15.66
N VAL A 7 -31.04 12.57 15.65
CA VAL A 7 -30.32 13.82 15.53
C VAL A 7 -29.30 14.01 16.67
N SER A 8 -29.71 13.62 17.92
CA SER A 8 -28.83 13.67 19.08
C SER A 8 -27.63 12.70 18.94
N CYS A 9 -27.85 11.50 18.42
CA CYS A 9 -26.77 10.55 18.11
C CYS A 9 -25.84 11.07 17.02
N PHE A 10 -26.38 11.72 16.00
CA PHE A 10 -25.59 12.39 14.97
C PHE A 10 -24.77 13.55 15.54
N GLY A 11 -25.31 14.28 16.49
CA GLY A 11 -24.59 15.36 17.17
C GLY A 11 -23.33 14.87 17.88
N HIS A 12 -23.33 13.69 18.43
CA HIS A 12 -22.14 13.08 19.04
C HIS A 12 -21.07 12.71 18.00
N ASN A 13 -21.49 12.25 16.84
CA ASN A 13 -20.56 11.93 15.74
C ASN A 13 -19.96 13.17 15.07
N LEU A 14 -20.64 14.31 15.17
CA LEU A 14 -20.15 15.59 14.64
C LEU A 14 -19.00 16.18 15.46
N SER A 15 -18.69 15.63 16.64
CA SER A 15 -17.52 15.97 17.41
C SER A 15 -16.21 15.45 16.79
N LEU A 16 -16.29 14.53 15.83
CA LEU A 16 -15.16 14.11 15.02
C LEU A 16 -14.78 15.26 14.08
N SER A 17 -13.49 15.59 14.03
CA SER A 17 -12.99 16.68 13.19
C SER A 17 -13.29 16.41 11.72
N LYS A 18 -13.48 17.47 10.94
CA LYS A 18 -13.64 17.35 9.48
C LYS A 18 -12.47 16.62 8.81
N GLN A 19 -11.30 16.66 9.42
CA GLN A 19 -10.11 15.94 8.95
C GLN A 19 -10.27 14.43 9.04
N ASP A 20 -10.78 13.92 10.16
CA ASP A 20 -10.97 12.47 10.34
C ASP A 20 -11.97 11.90 9.33
N PHE A 21 -13.04 12.66 9.04
CA PHE A 21 -14.04 12.27 8.05
C PHE A 21 -13.47 12.29 6.62
N SER A 22 -12.66 13.29 6.29
CA SER A 22 -11.99 13.41 5.00
C SER A 22 -10.99 12.29 4.77
N GLU A 23 -10.19 11.94 5.78
CA GLU A 23 -9.22 10.85 5.71
C GLU A 23 -9.90 9.49 5.54
N TYR A 24 -10.98 9.25 6.28
CA TYR A 24 -11.78 8.03 6.16
C TYR A 24 -12.41 7.89 4.77
N TYR A 25 -12.94 8.99 4.23
CA TYR A 25 -13.53 9.01 2.88
C TYR A 25 -12.48 8.80 1.80
N ILE A 26 -11.32 9.43 1.91
CA ILE A 26 -10.18 9.24 1.01
C ILE A 26 -9.72 7.79 1.04
N PHE A 27 -9.63 7.18 2.21
CA PHE A 27 -9.24 5.78 2.37
C PHE A 27 -10.26 4.82 1.73
N ALA A 28 -11.57 5.10 1.88
CA ALA A 28 -12.66 4.28 1.32
C ALA A 28 -12.73 4.31 -0.22
N VAL A 29 -12.22 5.39 -0.86
CA VAL A 29 -12.23 5.59 -2.32
C VAL A 29 -10.83 5.41 -2.93
N MET A 30 -9.83 5.16 -2.11
CA MET A 30 -8.43 5.20 -2.51
C MET A 30 -8.09 4.11 -3.53
N LYS A 31 -7.58 4.57 -4.67
CA LYS A 31 -6.90 3.76 -5.68
C LYS A 31 -5.47 4.25 -5.78
N LYS A 32 -4.53 3.46 -5.33
CA LYS A 32 -3.11 3.85 -5.32
C LYS A 32 -2.21 2.69 -5.71
N ILE A 33 -1.13 3.02 -6.40
CA ILE A 33 -0.07 2.07 -6.73
C ILE A 33 1.29 2.63 -6.32
N TYR A 34 2.05 1.84 -5.59
CA TYR A 34 3.47 2.04 -5.34
C TYR A 34 4.26 1.20 -6.34
N HIS A 35 4.97 1.83 -7.22
CA HIS A 35 5.70 1.14 -8.30
C HIS A 35 7.12 1.67 -8.43
N LEU A 36 7.88 1.06 -9.31
CA LEU A 36 9.20 1.50 -9.71
C LEU A 36 9.22 1.69 -11.22
N GLY A 37 9.44 2.92 -11.67
CA GLY A 37 9.33 3.30 -13.09
C GLY A 37 10.30 2.58 -14.02
N ASN A 38 11.48 2.20 -13.52
CA ASN A 38 12.47 1.43 -14.28
C ASN A 38 12.37 -0.09 -14.11
N CYS A 39 11.32 -0.59 -13.45
CA CYS A 39 11.08 -2.01 -13.28
C CYS A 39 10.20 -2.54 -14.41
N THR A 40 10.74 -3.40 -15.27
CA THR A 40 10.01 -3.99 -16.41
C THR A 40 8.76 -4.76 -15.99
N THR A 41 8.82 -5.45 -14.87
CA THR A 41 7.67 -6.18 -14.31
C THR A 41 6.56 -5.23 -13.89
N CYS A 42 6.89 -4.11 -13.19
CA CYS A 42 5.91 -3.09 -12.83
C CYS A 42 5.27 -2.47 -14.07
N GLN A 43 6.07 -2.12 -15.07
CA GLN A 43 5.59 -1.54 -16.33
C GLN A 43 4.65 -2.49 -17.07
N ALA A 44 4.99 -3.78 -17.13
CA ALA A 44 4.15 -4.79 -17.75
C ALA A 44 2.79 -4.92 -17.03
N ILE A 45 2.80 -4.96 -15.71
CA ILE A 45 1.56 -5.04 -14.92
C ILE A 45 0.71 -3.79 -15.12
N ILE A 46 1.29 -2.60 -15.06
CA ILE A 46 0.58 -1.32 -15.29
C ILE A 46 -0.06 -1.31 -16.67
N LYS A 47 0.69 -1.69 -17.72
CA LYS A 47 0.20 -1.74 -19.10
C LYS A 47 -0.92 -2.75 -19.28
N ASN A 48 -0.76 -3.96 -18.74
CA ASN A 48 -1.73 -5.05 -18.91
C ASN A 48 -3.04 -4.79 -18.16
N THR A 49 -2.97 -4.14 -17.00
CA THR A 49 -4.15 -3.81 -16.19
C THR A 49 -4.79 -2.46 -16.56
N GLY A 50 -4.03 -1.59 -17.24
CA GLY A 50 -4.48 -0.23 -17.57
C GLY A 50 -4.69 0.67 -16.36
N ILE A 51 -4.00 0.38 -15.25
CA ILE A 51 -4.08 1.14 -13.99
C ILE A 51 -3.81 2.63 -14.21
N ASP A 52 -2.84 2.97 -15.05
CA ASP A 52 -2.46 4.36 -15.40
C ASP A 52 -3.61 5.18 -15.98
N LYS A 53 -4.62 4.52 -16.57
CA LYS A 53 -5.80 5.16 -17.19
C LYS A 53 -7.05 5.07 -16.33
N LYS A 54 -6.98 4.50 -15.14
CA LYS A 54 -8.14 4.21 -14.29
C LYS A 54 -8.21 5.04 -13.01
N GLY A 55 -7.52 6.18 -12.98
CA GLY A 55 -7.58 7.13 -11.88
C GLY A 55 -6.82 6.71 -10.62
N PHE A 56 -5.82 5.87 -10.77
CA PHE A 56 -4.93 5.51 -9.66
C PHE A 56 -3.92 6.62 -9.38
N VAL A 57 -3.68 6.89 -8.11
CA VAL A 57 -2.53 7.70 -7.69
C VAL A 57 -1.28 6.86 -7.84
N MET A 58 -0.37 7.28 -8.70
CA MET A 58 0.85 6.54 -9.01
C MET A 58 2.04 7.15 -8.26
N GLN A 59 2.66 6.38 -7.39
CA GLN A 59 3.85 6.80 -6.63
C GLN A 59 5.05 5.96 -7.06
N ASP A 60 6.03 6.59 -7.73
CA ASP A 60 7.31 5.96 -8.03
C ASP A 60 8.22 6.06 -6.80
N ILE A 61 8.42 4.94 -6.13
CA ILE A 61 9.14 4.87 -4.85
C ILE A 61 10.64 5.20 -4.95
N LYS A 62 11.19 5.29 -6.15
CA LYS A 62 12.57 5.73 -6.36
C LYS A 62 12.71 7.24 -6.18
N PHE A 63 11.75 8.00 -6.70
CA PHE A 63 11.76 9.46 -6.68
C PHE A 63 10.97 10.02 -5.49
N GLU A 64 9.89 9.37 -5.15
CA GLU A 64 9.04 9.69 -4.03
C GLU A 64 9.02 8.51 -3.05
N LYS A 65 9.98 8.50 -2.12
CA LYS A 65 10.10 7.41 -1.14
C LYS A 65 8.83 7.24 -0.33
N ILE A 66 8.54 5.98 -0.01
CA ILE A 66 7.45 5.68 0.91
C ILE A 66 7.72 6.31 2.27
N THR A 67 6.72 6.99 2.83
CA THR A 67 6.81 7.59 4.16
C THR A 67 6.56 6.54 5.25
N PRO A 68 7.03 6.78 6.48
CA PRO A 68 6.72 5.88 7.61
C PRO A 68 5.22 5.67 7.79
N THR A 69 4.41 6.73 7.68
CA THR A 69 2.94 6.66 7.78
C THR A 69 2.36 5.78 6.70
N GLN A 70 2.75 5.98 5.44
CA GLN A 70 2.29 5.15 4.32
C GLN A 70 2.65 3.67 4.52
N LEU A 71 3.86 3.40 4.99
CA LEU A 71 4.31 2.03 5.24
C LEU A 71 3.52 1.36 6.37
N ASP A 72 3.22 2.10 7.42
CA ASP A 72 2.44 1.61 8.55
C ASP A 72 0.99 1.32 8.15
N GLU A 73 0.40 2.15 7.28
CA GLU A 73 -0.92 1.90 6.66
C GLU A 73 -0.90 0.62 5.81
N LEU A 74 0.10 0.44 4.98
CA LEU A 74 0.27 -0.78 4.19
C LEU A 74 0.39 -2.03 5.08
N LYS A 75 1.12 -1.91 6.19
CA LYS A 75 1.28 -3.00 7.16
C LYS A 75 -0.05 -3.42 7.78
N VAL A 76 -0.92 -2.48 8.10
CA VAL A 76 -2.27 -2.77 8.62
C VAL A 76 -3.07 -3.59 7.61
N MET A 77 -3.00 -3.25 6.32
CA MET A 77 -3.70 -3.98 5.27
C MET A 77 -3.04 -5.33 4.94
N ALA A 78 -1.72 -5.39 4.98
CA ALA A 78 -0.93 -6.58 4.63
C ALA A 78 -0.77 -7.59 5.76
N GLY A 79 -0.98 -7.17 7.00
CA GLY A 79 -0.82 -7.95 8.22
C GLY A 79 0.57 -7.90 8.84
N SER A 80 1.63 -7.69 8.07
CA SER A 80 3.01 -7.61 8.57
C SER A 80 3.91 -6.81 7.65
N TYR A 81 5.03 -6.29 8.18
CA TYR A 81 6.08 -5.68 7.35
C TYR A 81 6.83 -6.74 6.54
N GLU A 82 6.96 -7.96 7.07
CA GLU A 82 7.59 -9.07 6.36
C GLU A 82 6.88 -9.35 5.02
N SER A 83 5.55 -9.30 4.98
CA SER A 83 4.77 -9.51 3.76
C SER A 83 5.04 -8.47 2.67
N LEU A 84 5.46 -7.26 3.07
CA LEU A 84 5.84 -6.16 2.18
C LEU A 84 7.33 -6.19 1.79
N PHE A 85 8.14 -7.00 2.46
CA PHE A 85 9.59 -7.01 2.31
C PHE A 85 10.04 -7.90 1.16
N SER A 86 10.92 -7.38 0.29
CA SER A 86 11.49 -8.10 -0.84
C SER A 86 12.86 -8.68 -0.52
N ARG A 87 12.95 -9.99 -0.45
CA ARG A 87 14.22 -10.72 -0.31
C ARG A 87 15.01 -10.84 -1.62
N ARG A 88 14.42 -10.39 -2.73
CA ARG A 88 15.05 -10.36 -4.07
C ARG A 88 15.91 -9.12 -4.30
N ALA A 89 15.86 -8.13 -3.42
CA ALA A 89 16.69 -6.95 -3.50
C ALA A 89 18.17 -7.31 -3.44
N MET A 90 19.00 -6.68 -4.26
CA MET A 90 20.45 -6.91 -4.25
C MET A 90 21.05 -6.61 -2.89
N LYS A 91 20.60 -5.55 -2.24
CA LYS A 91 20.98 -5.16 -0.87
C LYS A 91 20.74 -6.27 0.18
N TYR A 92 19.75 -7.14 -0.04
CA TYR A 92 19.49 -8.28 0.84
C TYR A 92 20.69 -9.22 0.92
N LYS A 93 21.32 -9.49 -0.22
CA LYS A 93 22.54 -10.31 -0.31
C LYS A 93 23.76 -9.56 0.21
N GLU A 94 23.94 -8.31 -0.22
CA GLU A 94 25.07 -7.46 0.17
C GLU A 94 25.18 -7.28 1.68
N LEU A 95 24.05 -7.13 2.38
CA LEU A 95 23.99 -6.96 3.83
C LEU A 95 23.98 -8.28 4.60
N GLY A 96 24.01 -9.42 3.91
CA GLY A 96 24.00 -10.75 4.55
C GLY A 96 22.73 -11.01 5.37
N LEU A 97 21.59 -10.47 4.95
CA LEU A 97 20.35 -10.56 5.74
C LEU A 97 19.75 -11.95 5.75
N LYS A 98 20.17 -12.82 4.83
CA LYS A 98 19.72 -14.21 4.77
C LYS A 98 20.05 -14.99 6.06
N ASP A 99 21.21 -14.70 6.65
CA ASP A 99 21.73 -15.38 7.83
C ASP A 99 21.33 -14.70 9.15
N LYS A 100 20.55 -13.61 9.05
CA LYS A 100 20.05 -12.86 10.20
C LYS A 100 18.59 -13.20 10.48
N LYS A 101 18.25 -13.34 11.76
CA LYS A 101 16.87 -13.42 12.19
C LYS A 101 16.29 -12.01 12.25
N LEU A 102 15.46 -11.64 11.26
CA LEU A 102 14.83 -10.34 11.19
C LEU A 102 13.48 -10.36 11.92
N GLU A 103 13.21 -9.27 12.62
CA GLU A 103 11.93 -8.99 13.27
C GLU A 103 11.15 -7.92 12.50
N GLU A 104 9.89 -7.72 12.84
CA GLU A 104 9.02 -6.73 12.19
C GLU A 104 9.63 -5.30 12.19
N LYS A 105 10.27 -4.89 13.28
CA LYS A 105 10.98 -3.62 13.37
C LYS A 105 12.15 -3.49 12.38
N ASP A 106 12.82 -4.61 12.08
CA ASP A 106 13.94 -4.65 11.14
C ASP A 106 13.44 -4.53 9.71
N TYR A 107 12.38 -5.26 9.35
CA TYR A 107 11.74 -5.13 8.04
C TYR A 107 11.27 -3.71 7.77
N ARG A 108 10.61 -3.08 8.75
CA ARG A 108 10.18 -1.68 8.66
C ARG A 108 11.34 -0.73 8.42
N LYS A 109 12.40 -0.86 9.20
CA LYS A 109 13.61 -0.05 9.08
C LYS A 109 14.23 -0.17 7.70
N TYR A 110 14.47 -1.38 7.23
CA TYR A 110 15.09 -1.62 5.92
C TYR A 110 14.25 -1.10 4.76
N ILE A 111 12.94 -1.26 4.78
CA ILE A 111 12.06 -0.74 3.73
C ILE A 111 12.14 0.79 3.66
N LEU A 112 12.21 1.47 4.81
CA LEU A 112 12.32 2.94 4.86
C LEU A 112 13.71 3.45 4.42
N GLU A 113 14.76 2.70 4.70
CA GLU A 113 16.13 3.07 4.33
C GLU A 113 16.41 2.85 2.83
N GLU A 114 15.87 1.77 2.26
CA GLU A 114 16.17 1.37 0.88
C GLU A 114 14.89 0.95 0.16
N TYR A 115 14.48 1.74 -0.83
CA TYR A 115 13.23 1.51 -1.59
C TYR A 115 13.15 0.15 -2.27
N THR A 116 14.29 -0.48 -2.60
CA THR A 116 14.32 -1.80 -3.25
C THR A 116 13.86 -2.93 -2.34
N PHE A 117 13.79 -2.70 -1.03
CA PHE A 117 13.26 -3.68 -0.08
C PHE A 117 11.74 -3.76 -0.04
N LEU A 118 11.02 -2.80 -0.60
CA LEU A 118 9.58 -2.91 -0.77
C LEU A 118 9.26 -3.82 -1.95
N LYS A 119 8.36 -4.80 -1.75
CA LYS A 119 7.81 -5.60 -2.86
C LYS A 119 7.08 -4.69 -3.86
N ARG A 120 7.19 -4.98 -5.13
CA ARG A 120 6.66 -4.15 -6.22
C ARG A 120 5.94 -4.97 -7.27
N PRO A 121 4.86 -4.44 -7.78
CA PRO A 121 4.09 -3.28 -7.31
C PRO A 121 3.30 -3.59 -6.04
N VAL A 122 2.92 -2.56 -5.28
CA VAL A 122 1.91 -2.64 -4.22
C VAL A 122 0.72 -1.81 -4.67
N VAL A 123 -0.43 -2.43 -4.81
CA VAL A 123 -1.65 -1.78 -5.31
C VAL A 123 -2.73 -1.82 -4.24
N ILE A 124 -3.34 -0.68 -3.99
CA ILE A 124 -4.48 -0.53 -3.09
C ILE A 124 -5.72 -0.21 -3.92
N ILE A 125 -6.77 -0.98 -3.72
CA ILE A 125 -8.10 -0.72 -4.28
C ILE A 125 -9.10 -0.80 -3.13
N LYS A 126 -9.59 0.36 -2.70
CA LYS A 126 -10.46 0.49 -1.53
C LYS A 126 -9.80 -0.13 -0.28
N ASN A 127 -10.36 -1.21 0.24
CA ASN A 127 -9.85 -1.93 1.41
C ASN A 127 -9.03 -3.18 1.08
N LYS A 128 -8.68 -3.37 -0.19
CA LYS A 128 -7.87 -4.52 -0.64
C LYS A 128 -6.47 -4.08 -1.02
N ILE A 129 -5.50 -4.93 -0.71
CA ILE A 129 -4.10 -4.74 -1.07
C ILE A 129 -3.60 -5.92 -1.92
N PHE A 130 -2.85 -5.60 -2.97
CA PHE A 130 -2.20 -6.56 -3.85
C PHE A 130 -0.70 -6.30 -3.83
N ILE A 131 0.07 -7.29 -3.39
CA ILE A 131 1.50 -7.13 -3.11
C ILE A 131 2.31 -8.03 -4.03
N GLY A 132 3.21 -7.41 -4.81
CA GLY A 132 4.16 -8.11 -5.64
C GLY A 132 3.65 -8.51 -7.00
N SER A 133 4.44 -9.31 -7.70
CA SER A 133 4.27 -9.69 -9.11
C SER A 133 4.00 -11.19 -9.32
N GLU A 134 3.62 -11.89 -8.28
CA GLU A 134 3.26 -13.31 -8.40
C GLU A 134 2.02 -13.48 -9.27
N LYS A 135 1.98 -14.55 -10.06
CA LYS A 135 0.90 -14.81 -11.02
C LYS A 135 -0.49 -14.69 -10.39
N LYS A 136 -0.71 -15.31 -9.24
CA LYS A 136 -2.00 -15.26 -8.53
C LYS A 136 -2.38 -13.83 -8.13
N THR A 137 -1.40 -13.05 -7.67
CA THR A 137 -1.61 -11.64 -7.29
C THR A 137 -1.98 -10.79 -8.50
N VAL A 138 -1.28 -10.98 -9.61
CA VAL A 138 -1.55 -10.24 -10.87
C VAL A 138 -2.92 -10.60 -11.44
N GLU A 139 -3.30 -11.87 -11.42
CA GLU A 139 -4.64 -12.32 -11.85
C GLU A 139 -5.73 -11.69 -11.00
N ALA A 140 -5.61 -11.75 -9.67
CA ALA A 140 -6.55 -11.14 -8.74
C ALA A 140 -6.64 -9.60 -8.90
N LEU A 141 -5.50 -8.95 -9.13
CA LEU A 141 -5.43 -7.52 -9.41
C LEU A 141 -6.15 -7.18 -10.72
N THR A 142 -5.92 -7.95 -11.77
CA THR A 142 -6.55 -7.73 -13.07
C THR A 142 -8.07 -7.81 -12.96
N GLU A 143 -8.59 -8.78 -12.24
CA GLU A 143 -10.03 -8.90 -11.97
C GLU A 143 -10.57 -7.72 -11.15
N ALA A 144 -9.81 -7.26 -10.15
CA ALA A 144 -10.23 -6.16 -9.28
C ALA A 144 -10.22 -4.79 -9.98
N VAL A 145 -9.40 -4.62 -11.03
CA VAL A 145 -9.24 -3.36 -11.76
C VAL A 145 -10.30 -3.18 -12.85
N ILE A 146 -10.96 -4.24 -13.28
CA ILE A 146 -12.07 -4.19 -14.25
C ILE A 146 -13.27 -3.40 -13.64
#